data_6ff587a7a5ba1d3e051960e4d6340657
#
_entry.id   6ff587a7a5ba1d3e051960e4d6340657
#
_cell.length_a   1.000
_cell.length_b   1.000
_cell.length_c   1.000
_cell.angle_alpha   90.00
_cell.angle_beta   90.00
_cell.angle_gamma   90.00
#
_symmetry.space_group_name_H-M   'P 1'
#
loop_
_entity.id
_entity.type
_entity.pdbx_description
1 polymer ?
#
loop_
_entity_poly.entity_id
_entity_poly.type
_entity_poly.pdbx_seq_one_letter_code
_entity_poly.pdbx_strand_id
1 'polypeptide(L)'
;FETPDLQDGDHTIKLKVSSQAIGIEAAAVINNGGKGMIELESDSYTMNEDETKDLKVKRVGGTEGKITAKLQPNPGTAIQDDYNTELNPVITLEPGQKETTAQVQTKRNKNKTGDQYFTAEITDVSEGAILGFNKKAKINIKDMESSEGSLAALVKKCESYKKDWFTSGWDEFESALKQAKIVLEDKNATPEKRNEAETVLKKAKDGLVKREKYTAEDPFVFPWREKANATLEAEFAELHNTGDNEKYPLKIGTGDWASNQKFVNALENGDTITIPYKVEKPGTYNVKLTFRSGSTTNKLSWTDDAGVFENGSVEAGNANSKETKTVDFTLKATKAGSGVLTLKGDAKAPQLDMFEITPGDDIQRAEFTVNASVEGDGGTITPDGATTVTEGNDVTFKITPDKTHKVADVLVNGESVG
;
A
#
# COMPACT_ATOMS: atom_id res chain seq x y z
N PHE A 1 -45.70 5.28 -1.03
CA PHE A 1 -46.81 5.61 -0.12
C PHE A 1 -47.92 4.58 -0.34
N GLU A 2 -48.20 3.73 0.63
CA GLU A 2 -49.30 2.75 0.59
C GLU A 2 -50.50 3.34 1.33
N THR A 3 -51.64 3.30 0.72
CA THR A 3 -52.89 3.59 1.42
C THR A 3 -53.47 2.31 2.02
N PRO A 4 -54.16 2.36 3.15
CA PRO A 4 -54.90 1.19 3.64
C PRO A 4 -55.94 0.72 2.60
N ASP A 5 -56.33 -0.55 2.70
CA ASP A 5 -57.35 -1.13 1.81
C ASP A 5 -58.59 -0.23 1.70
N LEU A 6 -58.89 0.18 0.48
CA LEU A 6 -60.07 1.00 0.19
C LEU A 6 -61.28 0.06 -0.05
N GLN A 7 -62.42 0.41 0.52
CA GLN A 7 -63.66 -0.32 0.26
C GLN A 7 -64.12 -0.07 -1.20
N ASP A 8 -64.95 -0.95 -1.76
CA ASP A 8 -65.47 -0.78 -3.10
C ASP A 8 -66.19 0.59 -3.26
N GLY A 9 -65.87 1.31 -4.33
CA GLY A 9 -66.47 2.63 -4.65
C GLY A 9 -65.46 3.57 -5.32
N ASP A 10 -65.93 4.75 -5.66
CA ASP A 10 -65.13 5.82 -6.25
C ASP A 10 -64.26 6.49 -5.17
N HIS A 11 -62.97 6.49 -5.36
CA HIS A 11 -61.98 7.08 -4.42
C HIS A 11 -61.20 8.23 -5.09
N THR A 12 -61.00 9.32 -4.35
CA THR A 12 -60.21 10.47 -4.80
C THR A 12 -58.92 10.57 -3.96
N ILE A 13 -57.78 10.47 -4.61
CA ILE A 13 -56.47 10.71 -3.99
C ILE A 13 -56.08 12.16 -4.20
N LYS A 14 -55.91 12.93 -3.11
CA LYS A 14 -55.40 14.30 -3.13
C LYS A 14 -53.95 14.35 -2.64
N LEU A 15 -53.05 14.78 -3.50
CA LEU A 15 -51.65 15.05 -3.15
C LEU A 15 -51.47 16.53 -2.82
N LYS A 16 -51.03 16.83 -1.60
CA LYS A 16 -50.72 18.19 -1.16
C LYS A 16 -49.20 18.37 -1.09
N VAL A 17 -48.68 19.26 -1.92
CA VAL A 17 -47.25 19.68 -1.88
C VAL A 17 -47.13 20.92 -1.01
N SER A 18 -46.28 20.88 0.02
CA SER A 18 -46.19 21.96 1.00
C SER A 18 -45.06 22.96 0.73
N SER A 19 -44.02 22.63 -0.05
CA SER A 19 -42.87 23.52 -0.21
C SER A 19 -42.18 23.51 -1.57
N GLN A 20 -42.16 22.43 -2.34
CA GLN A 20 -41.51 22.37 -3.66
C GLN A 20 -42.37 21.57 -4.64
N ALA A 21 -42.21 21.85 -5.94
CA ALA A 21 -42.86 21.05 -6.97
C ALA A 21 -42.29 19.64 -6.99
N ILE A 22 -43.18 18.63 -6.97
CA ILE A 22 -42.81 17.24 -7.19
C ILE A 22 -43.36 16.79 -8.54
N GLY A 23 -42.57 16.07 -9.31
CA GLY A 23 -43.05 15.35 -10.48
C GLY A 23 -43.70 14.03 -10.03
N ILE A 24 -44.89 13.75 -10.53
CA ILE A 24 -45.48 12.40 -10.41
C ILE A 24 -45.26 11.71 -11.74
N GLU A 25 -44.40 10.70 -11.74
CA GLU A 25 -44.02 9.96 -12.95
C GLU A 25 -45.11 8.91 -13.30
N ALA A 26 -45.63 8.24 -12.29
CA ALA A 26 -46.69 7.26 -12.46
C ALA A 26 -47.48 7.00 -11.16
N ALA A 27 -48.68 6.51 -11.29
CA ALA A 27 -49.50 5.96 -10.20
C ALA A 27 -50.16 4.66 -10.67
N ALA A 28 -50.22 3.67 -9.81
CA ALA A 28 -50.88 2.40 -10.09
C ALA A 28 -51.87 2.06 -8.96
N VAL A 29 -53.05 1.56 -9.32
CA VAL A 29 -53.99 0.94 -8.39
C VAL A 29 -53.82 -0.57 -8.50
N ILE A 30 -53.47 -1.21 -7.41
CA ILE A 30 -53.18 -2.66 -7.37
C ILE A 30 -54.31 -3.35 -6.62
N ASN A 31 -54.92 -4.35 -7.26
CA ASN A 31 -55.94 -5.16 -6.62
C ASN A 31 -55.28 -6.19 -5.71
N ASN A 32 -55.57 -6.14 -4.41
CA ASN A 32 -55.04 -7.07 -3.41
C ASN A 32 -55.51 -8.54 -3.60
N GLY A 33 -56.60 -8.77 -4.34
CA GLY A 33 -57.10 -10.10 -4.66
C GLY A 33 -56.54 -10.73 -5.94
N GLY A 34 -55.58 -10.06 -6.63
CA GLY A 34 -54.97 -10.54 -7.87
C GLY A 34 -53.53 -11.04 -7.72
N LYS A 35 -52.83 -11.18 -8.88
CA LYS A 35 -51.43 -11.56 -8.90
C LYS A 35 -50.47 -10.49 -8.36
N GLY A 36 -50.91 -9.22 -8.31
CA GLY A 36 -50.10 -8.11 -7.82
C GLY A 36 -49.06 -7.58 -8.85
N MET A 37 -48.19 -6.74 -8.37
CA MET A 37 -47.13 -6.05 -9.12
C MET A 37 -45.76 -6.63 -8.74
N ILE A 38 -44.86 -6.79 -9.72
CA ILE A 38 -43.47 -7.28 -9.52
C ILE A 38 -42.48 -6.16 -9.86
N GLU A 39 -41.49 -5.98 -8.99
CA GLU A 39 -40.45 -4.97 -9.16
C GLU A 39 -39.16 -5.36 -8.48
N LEU A 40 -38.05 -4.71 -8.88
CA LEU A 40 -36.77 -4.81 -8.18
C LEU A 40 -36.81 -4.00 -6.87
N GLU A 41 -36.11 -4.44 -5.85
CA GLU A 41 -36.04 -3.72 -4.57
C GLU A 41 -35.33 -2.36 -4.71
N SER A 42 -34.39 -2.23 -5.65
CA SER A 42 -33.62 -1.01 -5.90
C SER A 42 -33.49 -0.75 -7.41
N ASP A 43 -33.37 0.51 -7.76
CA ASP A 43 -33.10 0.98 -9.13
C ASP A 43 -31.59 1.02 -9.47
N SER A 44 -30.72 0.77 -8.48
CA SER A 44 -29.28 0.80 -8.66
C SER A 44 -28.55 -0.19 -7.74
N TYR A 45 -27.54 -0.86 -8.29
CA TYR A 45 -26.65 -1.78 -7.58
C TYR A 45 -25.20 -1.51 -7.99
N THR A 46 -24.26 -1.83 -7.11
CA THR A 46 -22.84 -1.81 -7.42
C THR A 46 -22.27 -3.23 -7.26
N MET A 47 -21.44 -3.63 -8.19
CA MET A 47 -20.74 -4.92 -8.24
C MET A 47 -19.29 -4.68 -8.64
N ASN A 48 -18.41 -5.60 -8.25
CA ASN A 48 -17.05 -5.68 -8.80
C ASN A 48 -17.07 -6.50 -10.09
N GLU A 49 -16.02 -6.43 -10.89
CA GLU A 49 -15.78 -7.44 -11.92
C GLU A 49 -15.65 -8.83 -11.29
N ASP A 50 -15.99 -9.89 -12.05
CA ASP A 50 -16.00 -11.29 -11.61
C ASP A 50 -16.93 -11.59 -10.41
N GLU A 51 -17.94 -10.76 -10.19
CA GLU A 51 -18.91 -10.93 -9.10
C GLU A 51 -20.23 -11.51 -9.61
N THR A 52 -20.84 -12.36 -8.79
CA THR A 52 -22.23 -12.82 -8.97
C THR A 52 -23.08 -12.24 -7.84
N LYS A 53 -24.22 -11.64 -8.17
CA LYS A 53 -25.09 -10.98 -7.20
C LYS A 53 -26.54 -11.32 -7.42
N ASP A 54 -27.24 -11.59 -6.32
CA ASP A 54 -28.67 -11.81 -6.29
C ASP A 54 -29.38 -10.46 -6.10
N LEU A 55 -30.17 -10.06 -7.10
CA LEU A 55 -31.04 -8.90 -7.01
C LEU A 55 -32.37 -9.32 -6.40
N LYS A 56 -32.80 -8.65 -5.34
CA LYS A 56 -34.10 -8.89 -4.74
C LYS A 56 -35.22 -8.38 -5.62
N VAL A 57 -36.22 -9.22 -5.80
CA VAL A 57 -37.45 -8.96 -6.51
C VAL A 57 -38.61 -9.01 -5.54
N LYS A 58 -39.42 -7.96 -5.48
CA LYS A 58 -40.56 -7.82 -4.60
C LYS A 58 -41.85 -7.99 -5.38
N ARG A 59 -42.87 -8.52 -4.69
CA ARG A 59 -44.27 -8.60 -5.12
C ARG A 59 -45.10 -7.73 -4.22
N VAL A 60 -45.75 -6.72 -4.80
CA VAL A 60 -46.57 -5.72 -4.10
C VAL A 60 -48.02 -5.89 -4.47
N GLY A 61 -48.92 -5.74 -3.51
CA GLY A 61 -50.36 -5.98 -3.68
C GLY A 61 -50.71 -7.45 -3.61
N GLY A 62 -51.60 -7.93 -4.50
CA GLY A 62 -52.08 -9.31 -4.46
C GLY A 62 -51.03 -10.39 -4.51
N THR A 63 -51.29 -11.51 -3.87
CA THR A 63 -50.40 -12.67 -3.84
C THR A 63 -51.02 -13.95 -4.41
N GLU A 64 -52.16 -13.79 -5.13
CA GLU A 64 -52.84 -14.93 -5.73
C GLU A 64 -52.16 -15.43 -6.99
N GLY A 65 -52.03 -16.74 -7.06
CA GLY A 65 -51.44 -17.40 -8.23
C GLY A 65 -49.95 -17.18 -8.40
N LYS A 66 -49.38 -17.89 -9.34
CA LYS A 66 -47.96 -17.86 -9.70
C LYS A 66 -47.63 -16.71 -10.63
N ILE A 67 -46.54 -16.02 -10.39
CA ILE A 67 -45.92 -15.09 -11.34
C ILE A 67 -44.64 -15.70 -11.90
N THR A 68 -44.45 -15.58 -13.21
CA THR A 68 -43.18 -15.82 -13.90
C THR A 68 -42.76 -14.58 -14.66
N ALA A 69 -41.47 -14.26 -14.68
CA ALA A 69 -40.89 -13.17 -15.46
C ALA A 69 -39.43 -13.52 -15.78
N LYS A 70 -38.79 -12.69 -16.58
CA LYS A 70 -37.34 -12.78 -16.84
C LYS A 70 -36.65 -11.51 -16.39
N LEU A 71 -35.38 -11.64 -15.99
CA LEU A 71 -34.51 -10.50 -15.81
C LEU A 71 -33.53 -10.44 -16.99
N GLN A 72 -33.63 -9.41 -17.82
CA GLN A 72 -32.83 -9.26 -19.01
C GLN A 72 -31.74 -8.21 -18.82
N PRO A 73 -30.44 -8.57 -18.96
CA PRO A 73 -29.35 -7.59 -18.98
C PRO A 73 -29.31 -6.89 -20.34
N ASN A 74 -29.15 -5.56 -20.31
CA ASN A 74 -29.04 -4.72 -21.51
C ASN A 74 -27.77 -3.84 -21.40
N PRO A 75 -27.02 -3.63 -22.51
CA PRO A 75 -25.76 -2.88 -22.48
C PRO A 75 -25.98 -1.42 -22.08
N GLY A 76 -24.96 -0.88 -21.38
CA GLY A 76 -24.79 0.54 -21.08
C GLY A 76 -23.43 0.98 -21.64
N THR A 77 -22.49 1.39 -20.77
CA THR A 77 -21.09 1.52 -21.15
C THR A 77 -20.37 0.16 -21.12
N ALA A 78 -20.89 -0.81 -20.36
CA ALA A 78 -20.44 -2.18 -20.38
C ALA A 78 -20.90 -2.88 -21.67
N ILE A 79 -20.03 -3.72 -22.22
CA ILE A 79 -20.28 -4.55 -23.40
C ILE A 79 -20.52 -6.01 -22.97
N GLN A 80 -20.84 -6.88 -23.93
CA GLN A 80 -21.14 -8.30 -23.64
C GLN A 80 -19.97 -9.07 -22.99
N ASP A 81 -18.74 -8.60 -23.13
CA ASP A 81 -17.56 -9.19 -22.47
C ASP A 81 -17.46 -8.79 -20.99
N ASP A 82 -18.18 -7.77 -20.55
CA ASP A 82 -18.11 -7.24 -19.18
C ASP A 82 -19.13 -7.91 -18.24
N TYR A 83 -20.15 -8.61 -18.79
CA TYR A 83 -21.16 -9.31 -18.01
C TYR A 83 -21.70 -10.55 -18.73
N ASN A 84 -22.35 -11.44 -17.98
CA ASN A 84 -22.91 -12.67 -18.56
C ASN A 84 -24.28 -12.41 -19.20
N THR A 85 -24.31 -12.35 -20.53
CA THR A 85 -25.54 -12.17 -21.30
C THR A 85 -26.38 -13.44 -21.44
N GLU A 86 -25.79 -14.60 -21.18
CA GLU A 86 -26.48 -15.91 -21.25
C GLU A 86 -27.24 -16.20 -19.96
N LEU A 87 -26.88 -15.52 -18.88
CA LEU A 87 -27.59 -15.59 -17.62
C LEU A 87 -28.89 -14.80 -17.75
N ASN A 88 -29.96 -15.47 -18.09
CA ASN A 88 -31.30 -14.89 -18.20
C ASN A 88 -32.21 -15.57 -17.16
N PRO A 89 -32.09 -15.17 -15.88
CA PRO A 89 -32.77 -15.89 -14.80
C PRO A 89 -34.28 -15.73 -14.91
N VAL A 90 -34.96 -16.85 -14.78
CA VAL A 90 -36.41 -16.89 -14.67
C VAL A 90 -36.80 -16.53 -13.24
N ILE A 91 -37.48 -15.42 -13.09
CA ILE A 91 -38.08 -15.00 -11.82
C ILE A 91 -39.36 -15.81 -11.60
N THR A 92 -39.48 -16.46 -10.47
CA THR A 92 -40.68 -17.20 -10.09
C THR A 92 -41.12 -16.78 -8.70
N LEU A 93 -42.37 -16.44 -8.56
CA LEU A 93 -43.05 -16.17 -7.30
C LEU A 93 -44.26 -17.07 -7.19
N GLU A 94 -44.25 -18.02 -6.27
CA GLU A 94 -45.34 -18.94 -6.03
C GLU A 94 -46.53 -18.22 -5.32
N PRO A 95 -47.73 -18.81 -5.31
CA PRO A 95 -48.88 -18.23 -4.59
C PRO A 95 -48.55 -17.95 -3.13
N GLY A 96 -48.82 -16.74 -2.63
CA GLY A 96 -48.49 -16.29 -1.28
C GLY A 96 -47.10 -15.75 -1.08
N GLN A 97 -46.15 -15.99 -2.02
CA GLN A 97 -44.79 -15.50 -1.95
C GLN A 97 -44.70 -14.03 -2.30
N LYS A 98 -44.03 -13.23 -1.45
CA LYS A 98 -43.90 -11.77 -1.58
C LYS A 98 -42.54 -11.32 -2.12
N GLU A 99 -41.53 -12.17 -2.12
CA GLU A 99 -40.18 -11.85 -2.59
C GLU A 99 -39.47 -13.07 -3.17
N THR A 100 -38.50 -12.83 -4.03
CA THR A 100 -37.59 -13.81 -4.60
C THR A 100 -36.29 -13.07 -5.00
N THR A 101 -35.34 -13.79 -5.59
CA THR A 101 -34.12 -13.20 -6.14
C THR A 101 -33.94 -13.56 -7.62
N ALA A 102 -33.22 -12.71 -8.35
CA ALA A 102 -32.76 -12.97 -9.71
C ALA A 102 -31.28 -12.63 -9.79
N GLN A 103 -30.49 -13.51 -10.41
CA GLN A 103 -29.06 -13.42 -10.40
C GLN A 103 -28.52 -12.65 -11.59
N VAL A 104 -27.50 -11.81 -11.35
CA VAL A 104 -26.65 -11.18 -12.37
C VAL A 104 -25.21 -11.51 -12.13
N GLN A 105 -24.40 -11.55 -13.18
CA GLN A 105 -22.97 -11.85 -13.08
C GLN A 105 -22.17 -10.90 -13.98
N THR A 106 -21.12 -10.32 -13.40
CA THR A 106 -20.11 -9.56 -14.13
C THR A 106 -18.94 -10.44 -14.52
N LYS A 107 -18.17 -10.01 -15.52
CA LYS A 107 -16.95 -10.68 -16.01
C LYS A 107 -15.79 -9.71 -15.94
N ARG A 108 -14.59 -10.24 -15.76
CA ARG A 108 -13.36 -9.44 -15.78
C ARG A 108 -12.94 -9.13 -17.21
N ASN A 109 -12.75 -7.86 -17.53
CA ASN A 109 -12.31 -7.40 -18.84
C ASN A 109 -11.04 -6.56 -18.75
N LYS A 110 -9.88 -7.22 -18.76
CA LYS A 110 -8.55 -6.61 -18.67
C LYS A 110 -8.21 -5.61 -19.78
N ASN A 111 -8.98 -5.62 -20.87
CA ASN A 111 -8.74 -4.74 -22.02
C ASN A 111 -9.45 -3.38 -21.90
N LYS A 112 -10.22 -3.18 -20.85
CA LYS A 112 -11.03 -1.99 -20.64
C LYS A 112 -10.80 -1.45 -19.23
N THR A 113 -10.46 -0.18 -19.11
CA THR A 113 -10.22 0.49 -17.85
C THR A 113 -11.31 1.49 -17.53
N GLY A 114 -11.61 1.64 -16.23
CA GLY A 114 -12.60 2.54 -15.69
C GLY A 114 -13.98 1.89 -15.46
N ASP A 115 -14.69 2.39 -14.48
CA ASP A 115 -16.01 1.90 -14.07
C ASP A 115 -16.98 1.85 -15.25
N GLN A 116 -17.71 0.75 -15.36
CA GLN A 116 -18.69 0.48 -16.40
C GLN A 116 -20.09 0.33 -15.81
N TYR A 117 -21.12 0.26 -16.65
CA TYR A 117 -22.44 -0.15 -16.20
C TYR A 117 -23.22 -0.86 -17.31
N PHE A 118 -24.13 -1.73 -16.91
CA PHE A 118 -25.23 -2.26 -17.71
C PHE A 118 -26.55 -2.07 -16.96
N THR A 119 -27.67 -2.40 -17.59
CA THR A 119 -28.97 -2.37 -16.91
C THR A 119 -29.59 -3.76 -16.92
N ALA A 120 -30.32 -4.08 -15.85
CA ALA A 120 -31.11 -5.30 -15.74
C ALA A 120 -32.61 -4.92 -15.69
N GLU A 121 -33.42 -5.50 -16.59
CA GLU A 121 -34.84 -5.16 -16.72
C GLU A 121 -35.71 -6.39 -16.58
N ILE A 122 -36.79 -6.28 -15.78
CA ILE A 122 -37.82 -7.34 -15.70
C ILE A 122 -38.67 -7.30 -16.95
N THR A 123 -38.73 -8.44 -17.66
CA THR A 123 -39.48 -8.63 -18.90
C THR A 123 -40.28 -9.92 -18.85
N ASP A 124 -41.11 -10.16 -19.89
CA ASP A 124 -41.89 -11.40 -20.08
C ASP A 124 -42.71 -11.79 -18.86
N VAL A 125 -43.41 -10.80 -18.25
CA VAL A 125 -44.24 -11.03 -17.08
C VAL A 125 -45.49 -11.81 -17.45
N SER A 126 -45.82 -12.85 -16.67
CA SER A 126 -46.98 -13.69 -16.89
C SER A 126 -48.29 -12.91 -16.80
N GLU A 127 -49.30 -13.31 -17.61
CA GLU A 127 -50.61 -12.65 -17.65
C GLU A 127 -51.24 -12.47 -16.27
N GLY A 128 -51.83 -11.30 -16.05
CA GLY A 128 -52.49 -10.92 -14.80
C GLY A 128 -51.57 -10.39 -13.71
N ALA A 129 -50.26 -10.36 -13.93
CA ALA A 129 -49.29 -9.63 -13.11
C ALA A 129 -48.92 -8.30 -13.76
N ILE A 130 -48.54 -7.31 -12.95
CA ILE A 130 -48.22 -5.94 -13.38
C ILE A 130 -46.75 -5.67 -13.17
N LEU A 131 -46.10 -4.98 -14.11
CA LEU A 131 -44.72 -4.46 -13.91
C LEU A 131 -44.78 -3.22 -13.01
N GLY A 132 -43.96 -3.24 -11.96
CA GLY A 132 -43.80 -2.13 -11.04
C GLY A 132 -42.95 -0.98 -11.60
N PHE A 133 -42.75 0.04 -10.74
CA PHE A 133 -41.96 1.22 -11.10
C PHE A 133 -40.48 0.89 -11.23
N ASN A 134 -39.93 0.09 -10.31
CA ASN A 134 -38.57 -0.35 -10.34
C ASN A 134 -38.41 -1.61 -11.21
N LYS A 135 -38.89 -1.59 -12.44
CA LYS A 135 -38.73 -2.71 -13.38
C LYS A 135 -37.32 -2.82 -13.96
N LYS A 136 -36.51 -1.78 -13.82
CA LYS A 136 -35.17 -1.67 -14.37
C LYS A 136 -34.20 -1.12 -13.34
N ALA A 137 -33.06 -1.77 -13.21
CA ALA A 137 -31.98 -1.32 -12.34
C ALA A 137 -30.69 -1.07 -13.13
N LYS A 138 -29.91 -0.08 -12.70
CA LYS A 138 -28.56 0.17 -13.17
C LYS A 138 -27.57 -0.63 -12.35
N ILE A 139 -26.74 -1.44 -13.00
CA ILE A 139 -25.70 -2.24 -12.37
C ILE A 139 -24.36 -1.57 -12.69
N ASN A 140 -23.74 -0.93 -11.69
CA ASN A 140 -22.46 -0.28 -11.82
C ASN A 140 -21.35 -1.31 -11.54
N ILE A 141 -20.41 -1.48 -12.47
CA ILE A 141 -19.27 -2.40 -12.38
C ILE A 141 -18.04 -1.58 -12.00
N LYS A 142 -17.38 -1.96 -10.89
CA LYS A 142 -16.12 -1.38 -10.46
C LYS A 142 -14.95 -2.04 -11.17
N ASP A 143 -14.13 -1.23 -11.83
CA ASP A 143 -12.92 -1.68 -12.52
C ASP A 143 -11.83 -2.08 -11.50
N MET A 144 -11.41 -3.34 -11.59
CA MET A 144 -10.37 -3.90 -10.72
C MET A 144 -8.96 -3.47 -11.15
N GLU A 145 -8.73 -3.26 -12.44
CA GLU A 145 -7.43 -2.87 -12.99
C GLU A 145 -7.04 -1.45 -12.61
N SER A 146 -7.98 -0.52 -12.54
CA SER A 146 -7.73 0.87 -12.14
C SER A 146 -7.23 0.97 -10.70
N SER A 147 -7.87 0.26 -9.77
CA SER A 147 -7.43 0.23 -8.37
C SER A 147 -6.10 -0.49 -8.17
N GLU A 148 -5.85 -1.56 -8.94
CA GLU A 148 -4.57 -2.27 -8.95
C GLU A 148 -3.44 -1.37 -9.46
N GLY A 149 -3.65 -0.66 -10.58
CA GLY A 149 -2.67 0.25 -11.16
C GLY A 149 -2.31 1.42 -10.25
N SER A 150 -3.29 2.00 -9.54
CA SER A 150 -3.06 3.09 -8.58
C SER A 150 -2.22 2.64 -7.38
N LEU A 151 -2.58 1.52 -6.76
CA LEU A 151 -1.83 0.94 -5.65
C LEU A 151 -0.41 0.54 -6.07
N ALA A 152 -0.25 -0.10 -7.25
CA ALA A 152 1.05 -0.51 -7.77
C ALA A 152 1.98 0.69 -8.02
N ALA A 153 1.46 1.77 -8.58
CA ALA A 153 2.23 3.01 -8.79
C ALA A 153 2.68 3.64 -7.46
N LEU A 154 1.81 3.64 -6.44
CA LEU A 154 2.15 4.13 -5.12
C LEU A 154 3.20 3.26 -4.44
N VAL A 155 3.05 1.93 -4.46
CA VAL A 155 4.03 0.98 -3.91
C VAL A 155 5.39 1.17 -4.56
N LYS A 156 5.45 1.22 -5.91
CA LYS A 156 6.71 1.45 -6.64
C LYS A 156 7.40 2.74 -6.23
N LYS A 157 6.63 3.82 -6.02
CA LYS A 157 7.17 5.09 -5.51
C LYS A 157 7.71 4.94 -4.08
N CYS A 158 6.96 4.27 -3.20
CA CYS A 158 7.32 4.07 -1.80
C CYS A 158 8.55 3.17 -1.63
N GLU A 159 8.78 2.21 -2.53
CA GLU A 159 9.97 1.33 -2.53
C GLU A 159 11.29 2.07 -2.74
N SER A 160 11.25 3.28 -3.34
CA SER A 160 12.46 4.10 -3.50
C SER A 160 12.87 4.83 -2.22
N TYR A 161 12.03 4.87 -1.20
CA TYR A 161 12.32 5.57 0.05
C TYR A 161 13.35 4.80 0.87
N LYS A 162 14.23 5.54 1.53
CA LYS A 162 15.25 5.00 2.46
C LYS A 162 14.91 5.42 3.87
N LYS A 163 15.08 4.51 4.84
CA LYS A 163 14.82 4.78 6.26
C LYS A 163 15.56 6.02 6.75
N ASP A 164 16.82 6.15 6.34
CA ASP A 164 17.72 7.21 6.78
C ASP A 164 17.30 8.62 6.30
N TRP A 165 16.36 8.73 5.36
CA TRP A 165 15.78 10.01 4.94
C TRP A 165 14.77 10.60 5.93
N PHE A 166 14.39 9.84 6.97
CA PHE A 166 13.32 10.19 7.89
C PHE A 166 13.78 10.04 9.34
N THR A 167 13.27 10.90 10.20
CA THR A 167 13.53 10.89 11.64
C THR A 167 12.47 10.15 12.43
N SER A 168 11.25 10.04 11.88
CA SER A 168 10.14 9.29 12.50
C SER A 168 9.10 8.84 11.47
N GLY A 169 8.19 7.94 11.90
CA GLY A 169 7.09 7.41 11.09
C GLY A 169 7.48 6.22 10.20
N TRP A 170 8.74 5.75 10.26
CA TRP A 170 9.20 4.69 9.36
C TRP A 170 8.58 3.33 9.63
N ASP A 171 8.38 2.94 10.88
CA ASP A 171 7.88 1.61 11.23
C ASP A 171 6.42 1.43 10.78
N GLU A 172 5.60 2.47 10.96
CA GLU A 172 4.23 2.52 10.45
C GLU A 172 4.19 2.50 8.91
N PHE A 173 5.11 3.24 8.28
CA PHE A 173 5.24 3.28 6.82
C PHE A 173 5.69 1.93 6.26
N GLU A 174 6.70 1.30 6.82
CA GLU A 174 7.20 -0.01 6.39
C GLU A 174 6.14 -1.10 6.54
N SER A 175 5.39 -1.08 7.67
CA SER A 175 4.26 -1.98 7.89
C SER A 175 3.17 -1.79 6.84
N ALA A 176 2.78 -0.54 6.57
CA ALA A 176 1.78 -0.22 5.56
C ALA A 176 2.23 -0.61 4.14
N LEU A 177 3.51 -0.39 3.79
CA LEU A 177 4.08 -0.79 2.51
C LEU A 177 4.09 -2.32 2.35
N LYS A 178 4.45 -3.06 3.40
CA LYS A 178 4.40 -4.52 3.41
C LYS A 178 2.98 -5.04 3.19
N GLN A 179 1.98 -4.47 3.87
CA GLN A 179 0.57 -4.85 3.68
C GLN A 179 0.06 -4.52 2.28
N ALA A 180 0.43 -3.36 1.74
CA ALA A 180 0.08 -2.96 0.38
C ALA A 180 0.62 -3.94 -0.68
N LYS A 181 1.86 -4.44 -0.50
CA LYS A 181 2.45 -5.48 -1.36
C LYS A 181 1.68 -6.80 -1.29
N ILE A 182 1.30 -7.24 -0.09
CA ILE A 182 0.50 -8.46 0.11
C ILE A 182 -0.84 -8.34 -0.65
N VAL A 183 -1.49 -7.17 -0.57
CA VAL A 183 -2.76 -6.93 -1.27
C VAL A 183 -2.58 -6.93 -2.79
N LEU A 184 -1.45 -6.42 -3.32
CA LEU A 184 -1.12 -6.46 -4.75
C LEU A 184 -0.86 -7.88 -5.26
N GLU A 185 -0.26 -8.75 -4.45
CA GLU A 185 0.03 -10.14 -4.78
C GLU A 185 -1.25 -11.03 -4.73
N ASP A 186 -2.27 -10.60 -3.98
CA ASP A 186 -3.55 -11.30 -3.89
C ASP A 186 -4.39 -11.06 -5.16
N LYS A 187 -4.43 -12.05 -6.04
CA LYS A 187 -5.21 -12.01 -7.29
C LYS A 187 -6.72 -11.86 -7.05
N ASN A 188 -7.20 -12.18 -5.85
CA ASN A 188 -8.60 -12.09 -5.46
C ASN A 188 -8.91 -10.83 -4.63
N ALA A 189 -7.94 -9.93 -4.44
CA ALA A 189 -8.19 -8.69 -3.73
C ALA A 189 -9.23 -7.85 -4.46
N THR A 190 -10.26 -7.40 -3.73
CA THR A 190 -11.30 -6.54 -4.30
C THR A 190 -10.81 -5.11 -4.46
N PRO A 191 -11.43 -4.28 -5.32
CA PRO A 191 -11.12 -2.85 -5.42
C PRO A 191 -11.17 -2.13 -4.07
N GLU A 192 -12.10 -2.49 -3.20
CA GLU A 192 -12.23 -1.89 -1.86
C GLU A 192 -10.98 -2.18 -1.03
N LYS A 193 -10.50 -3.44 -0.99
CA LYS A 193 -9.25 -3.81 -0.29
C LYS A 193 -8.04 -3.07 -0.85
N ARG A 194 -7.95 -2.91 -2.17
CA ARG A 194 -6.86 -2.16 -2.82
C ARG A 194 -6.90 -0.67 -2.47
N ASN A 195 -8.08 -0.06 -2.51
CA ASN A 195 -8.29 1.34 -2.14
C ASN A 195 -8.02 1.59 -0.65
N GLU A 196 -8.38 0.64 0.22
CA GLU A 196 -8.06 0.69 1.64
C GLU A 196 -6.54 0.63 1.87
N ALA A 197 -5.85 -0.33 1.25
CA ALA A 197 -4.39 -0.45 1.32
C ALA A 197 -3.68 0.80 0.78
N GLU A 198 -4.17 1.38 -0.32
CA GLU A 198 -3.66 2.64 -0.88
C GLU A 198 -3.85 3.80 0.12
N THR A 199 -5.01 3.89 0.75
CA THR A 199 -5.32 4.94 1.74
C THR A 199 -4.42 4.82 2.97
N VAL A 200 -4.24 3.60 3.49
CA VAL A 200 -3.36 3.32 4.63
C VAL A 200 -1.91 3.67 4.29
N LEU A 201 -1.42 3.25 3.12
CA LEU A 201 -0.06 3.56 2.68
C LEU A 201 0.16 5.06 2.44
N LYS A 202 -0.81 5.76 1.85
CA LYS A 202 -0.75 7.23 1.70
C LYS A 202 -0.65 7.92 3.05
N LYS A 203 -1.51 7.55 4.01
CA LYS A 203 -1.49 8.12 5.36
C LYS A 203 -0.16 7.88 6.06
N ALA A 204 0.37 6.67 6.01
CA ALA A 204 1.67 6.33 6.60
C ALA A 204 2.82 7.09 5.93
N LYS A 205 2.82 7.18 4.59
CA LYS A 205 3.78 7.99 3.81
C LYS A 205 3.73 9.48 4.20
N ASP A 206 2.55 10.04 4.37
CA ASP A 206 2.36 11.45 4.73
C ASP A 206 2.70 11.72 6.21
N GLY A 207 2.75 10.68 7.05
CA GLY A 207 3.23 10.72 8.44
C GLY A 207 4.76 10.66 8.58
N LEU A 208 5.50 10.43 7.50
CA LEU A 208 6.96 10.43 7.53
C LEU A 208 7.52 11.84 7.77
N VAL A 209 8.35 11.99 8.79
CA VAL A 209 9.05 13.24 9.08
C VAL A 209 10.43 13.20 8.42
N LYS A 210 10.65 14.07 7.44
CA LYS A 210 11.91 14.13 6.71
C LYS A 210 13.05 14.59 7.61
N ARG A 211 14.22 13.96 7.43
CA ARG A 211 15.48 14.42 8.03
C ARG A 211 15.94 15.70 7.32
N GLU A 212 16.33 16.70 8.07
CA GLU A 212 16.97 17.90 7.54
C GLU A 212 18.49 17.75 7.61
N LYS A 213 19.02 17.26 8.75
CA LYS A 213 20.45 16.95 8.95
C LYS A 213 20.63 15.97 10.11
N TYR A 214 21.80 15.36 10.19
CA TYR A 214 22.21 14.60 11.37
C TYR A 214 22.59 15.57 12.50
N THR A 215 22.24 15.19 13.74
CA THR A 215 22.57 15.93 14.97
C THR A 215 23.15 14.99 16.03
N ALA A 216 23.63 15.53 17.12
CA ALA A 216 24.12 14.71 18.22
C ALA A 216 23.00 13.86 18.87
N GLU A 217 21.76 14.37 18.84
CA GLU A 217 20.57 13.69 19.36
C GLU A 217 20.01 12.66 18.36
N ASP A 218 20.24 12.87 17.05
CA ASP A 218 19.81 11.99 15.97
C ASP A 218 20.99 11.77 15.00
N PRO A 219 22.02 11.04 15.44
CA PRO A 219 23.24 10.80 14.67
C PRO A 219 23.02 9.74 13.59
N PHE A 220 23.90 9.70 12.60
CA PHE A 220 24.01 8.54 11.71
C PHE A 220 24.48 7.31 12.49
N VAL A 221 23.70 6.23 12.47
CA VAL A 221 24.06 4.97 13.14
C VAL A 221 24.68 4.00 12.14
N PHE A 222 25.94 3.63 12.37
CA PHE A 222 26.62 2.67 11.51
C PHE A 222 26.00 1.27 11.61
N PRO A 223 25.68 0.61 10.48
CA PRO A 223 25.02 -0.68 10.48
C PRO A 223 25.99 -1.78 10.91
N TRP A 224 25.66 -2.54 11.96
CA TRP A 224 26.52 -3.62 12.45
C TRP A 224 25.89 -5.02 12.33
N ARG A 225 24.58 -5.12 12.12
CA ARG A 225 23.89 -6.41 11.96
C ARG A 225 24.33 -7.08 10.66
N GLU A 226 24.31 -8.40 10.63
CA GLU A 226 24.61 -9.16 9.42
C GLU A 226 23.67 -8.74 8.28
N LYS A 227 24.23 -8.51 7.09
CA LYS A 227 23.47 -8.05 5.90
C LYS A 227 22.75 -6.70 6.06
N ALA A 228 22.99 -5.97 7.14
CA ALA A 228 22.46 -4.62 7.28
C ALA A 228 23.09 -3.68 6.25
N ASN A 229 22.31 -2.70 5.83
CA ASN A 229 22.74 -1.63 4.92
C ASN A 229 22.15 -0.32 5.46
N ALA A 230 22.96 0.71 5.51
CA ALA A 230 22.52 2.07 5.81
C ALA A 230 22.99 3.03 4.71
N THR A 231 22.20 4.05 4.44
CA THR A 231 22.53 5.09 3.46
C THR A 231 22.73 6.41 4.19
N LEU A 232 23.94 6.94 4.12
CA LEU A 232 24.26 8.28 4.59
C LEU A 232 24.19 9.22 3.39
N GLU A 233 23.20 10.09 3.37
CA GLU A 233 23.06 11.13 2.35
C GLU A 233 23.96 12.32 2.69
N ALA A 234 24.77 12.75 1.73
CA ALA A 234 25.73 13.82 1.97
C ALA A 234 25.07 15.15 2.32
N GLU A 235 23.88 15.42 1.78
CA GLU A 235 23.14 16.65 2.05
C GLU A 235 22.58 16.76 3.47
N PHE A 236 22.58 15.66 4.25
CA PHE A 236 22.20 15.70 5.67
C PHE A 236 23.39 16.01 6.59
N ALA A 237 24.58 16.18 6.03
CA ALA A 237 25.74 16.67 6.79
C ALA A 237 25.65 18.19 7.04
N GLU A 238 26.34 18.67 8.06
CA GLU A 238 26.52 20.11 8.25
C GLU A 238 27.66 20.61 7.36
N LEU A 239 27.45 21.69 6.63
CA LEU A 239 28.37 22.26 5.67
C LEU A 239 29.18 23.38 6.30
N HIS A 240 30.51 23.34 6.21
CA HIS A 240 31.41 24.38 6.69
C HIS A 240 32.24 24.93 5.53
N ASN A 241 31.83 26.08 5.05
CA ASN A 241 32.46 26.81 3.93
C ASN A 241 33.59 27.68 4.49
N THR A 242 34.82 27.55 3.97
CA THR A 242 35.95 28.38 4.33
C THR A 242 35.89 29.82 3.72
N GLY A 243 35.00 30.01 2.75
CA GLY A 243 34.86 31.29 2.04
C GLY A 243 35.86 31.53 0.93
N ASP A 244 36.76 30.60 0.66
CA ASP A 244 37.86 30.79 -0.31
C ASP A 244 37.41 30.67 -1.78
N ASN A 245 36.17 30.26 -2.04
CA ASN A 245 35.64 30.07 -3.38
C ASN A 245 34.28 30.77 -3.59
N GLU A 246 34.31 32.08 -3.82
CA GLU A 246 33.10 32.86 -4.09
C GLU A 246 32.35 32.43 -5.37
N LYS A 247 33.06 31.86 -6.34
CA LYS A 247 32.45 31.43 -7.61
C LYS A 247 31.67 30.10 -7.48
N TYR A 248 32.19 29.22 -6.67
CA TYR A 248 31.56 27.86 -6.44
C TYR A 248 31.51 27.57 -4.95
N PRO A 249 30.63 28.24 -4.18
CA PRO A 249 30.53 28.03 -2.75
C PRO A 249 30.01 26.64 -2.44
N LEU A 250 30.50 26.06 -1.34
CA LEU A 250 29.95 24.82 -0.77
C LEU A 250 28.46 24.97 -0.49
N LYS A 251 27.63 24.11 -1.07
CA LYS A 251 26.18 24.17 -0.92
C LYS A 251 25.51 22.84 -1.28
N ILE A 252 24.26 22.70 -0.88
CA ILE A 252 23.38 21.65 -1.40
C ILE A 252 22.94 22.03 -2.81
N GLY A 253 23.24 21.16 -3.77
CA GLY A 253 22.75 21.21 -5.14
C GLY A 253 21.54 20.32 -5.34
N THR A 254 20.85 20.47 -6.47
CA THR A 254 19.73 19.60 -6.90
C THR A 254 20.02 18.99 -8.26
N GLY A 255 19.61 17.73 -8.45
CA GLY A 255 19.78 17.04 -9.73
C GLY A 255 19.16 15.65 -9.73
N ASP A 256 18.57 15.29 -10.87
CA ASP A 256 17.87 13.99 -11.04
C ASP A 256 18.80 12.76 -10.96
N TRP A 257 20.10 12.98 -10.98
CA TRP A 257 21.11 11.92 -10.88
C TRP A 257 21.38 11.48 -9.44
N ALA A 258 21.08 12.36 -8.48
CA ALA A 258 21.33 12.13 -7.06
C ALA A 258 20.13 11.45 -6.39
N SER A 259 20.42 10.62 -5.41
CA SER A 259 19.41 10.10 -4.51
C SER A 259 18.69 11.26 -3.81
N ASN A 260 17.46 11.11 -3.43
CA ASN A 260 16.67 12.22 -2.87
C ASN A 260 16.73 13.55 -3.70
N GLN A 261 17.23 13.52 -4.94
CA GLN A 261 17.44 14.66 -5.87
C GLN A 261 18.34 15.78 -5.32
N LYS A 262 19.20 15.48 -4.33
CA LYS A 262 20.09 16.44 -3.69
C LYS A 262 21.52 15.89 -3.63
N PHE A 263 22.49 16.76 -3.57
CA PHE A 263 23.90 16.42 -3.42
C PHE A 263 24.67 17.57 -2.81
N VAL A 264 25.82 17.30 -2.17
CA VAL A 264 26.76 18.32 -1.75
C VAL A 264 27.61 18.74 -2.94
N ASN A 265 27.61 20.04 -3.25
CA ASN A 265 28.37 20.61 -4.37
C ASN A 265 29.55 21.41 -3.84
N ALA A 266 30.68 21.34 -4.58
CA ALA A 266 31.85 22.17 -4.35
C ALA A 266 32.51 22.03 -2.98
N LEU A 267 32.70 20.80 -2.51
CA LEU A 267 33.54 20.51 -1.33
C LEU A 267 35.03 20.64 -1.77
N GLU A 268 35.60 21.83 -1.71
CA GLU A 268 36.93 22.17 -2.27
C GLU A 268 37.77 22.96 -1.25
N ASN A 269 39.09 23.02 -1.48
CA ASN A 269 40.03 23.98 -0.88
C ASN A 269 39.92 24.16 0.65
N GLY A 270 39.66 23.10 1.37
CA GLY A 270 39.58 23.15 2.82
C GLY A 270 38.17 23.19 3.40
N ASP A 271 37.15 23.33 2.54
CA ASP A 271 35.76 23.12 2.97
C ASP A 271 35.56 21.73 3.57
N THR A 272 34.67 21.66 4.54
CA THR A 272 34.37 20.40 5.22
C THR A 272 32.87 20.18 5.37
N ILE A 273 32.48 18.93 5.47
CA ILE A 273 31.19 18.53 5.97
C ILE A 273 31.34 17.69 7.23
N THR A 274 30.44 17.85 8.18
CA THR A 274 30.49 17.13 9.46
C THR A 274 29.25 16.31 9.66
N ILE A 275 29.45 15.09 10.19
CA ILE A 275 28.41 14.09 10.38
C ILE A 275 28.50 13.54 11.79
N PRO A 276 27.59 13.93 12.69
CA PRO A 276 27.42 13.26 13.99
C PRO A 276 27.06 11.79 13.76
N TYR A 277 27.77 10.88 14.41
CA TYR A 277 27.60 9.45 14.22
C TYR A 277 27.59 8.65 15.54
N LYS A 278 27.10 7.40 15.44
CA LYS A 278 27.18 6.37 16.49
C LYS A 278 27.65 5.05 15.88
N VAL A 279 28.64 4.44 16.52
CA VAL A 279 29.14 3.09 16.26
C VAL A 279 28.83 2.21 17.46
N GLU A 280 28.10 1.12 17.27
CA GLU A 280 27.74 0.17 18.34
C GLU A 280 28.74 -0.98 18.43
N LYS A 281 29.36 -1.36 17.34
CA LYS A 281 30.34 -2.46 17.27
C LYS A 281 31.62 -2.00 16.53
N PRO A 282 32.81 -2.20 17.10
CA PRO A 282 34.06 -1.94 16.38
C PRO A 282 34.24 -2.93 15.24
N GLY A 283 35.00 -2.53 14.23
CA GLY A 283 35.32 -3.31 13.05
C GLY A 283 35.36 -2.47 11.79
N THR A 284 35.40 -3.13 10.65
CA THR A 284 35.44 -2.48 9.34
C THR A 284 34.04 -2.22 8.83
N TYR A 285 33.84 -1.03 8.29
CA TYR A 285 32.63 -0.65 7.57
C TYR A 285 32.97 -0.41 6.11
N ASN A 286 32.39 -1.19 5.21
CA ASN A 286 32.57 -1.03 3.78
C ASN A 286 31.68 0.12 3.30
N VAL A 287 32.25 1.05 2.57
CA VAL A 287 31.60 2.27 2.10
C VAL A 287 31.67 2.33 0.59
N LYS A 288 30.55 2.56 -0.05
CA LYS A 288 30.45 2.84 -1.47
C LYS A 288 29.88 4.25 -1.66
N LEU A 289 30.73 5.17 -2.07
CA LEU A 289 30.37 6.55 -2.35
C LEU A 289 29.89 6.69 -3.78
N THR A 290 28.70 7.26 -3.95
CA THR A 290 28.17 7.73 -5.24
C THR A 290 28.48 9.20 -5.44
N PHE A 291 29.05 9.56 -6.59
CA PHE A 291 29.52 10.92 -6.85
C PHE A 291 29.53 11.31 -8.33
N ARG A 292 29.66 12.61 -8.59
CA ARG A 292 30.06 13.19 -9.87
C ARG A 292 31.26 14.12 -9.71
N SER A 293 32.11 14.23 -10.71
CA SER A 293 33.24 15.14 -10.68
C SER A 293 33.69 15.53 -12.08
N GLY A 294 34.04 16.80 -12.26
CA GLY A 294 34.67 17.30 -13.48
C GLY A 294 36.20 17.37 -13.42
N SER A 295 36.84 16.83 -12.37
CA SER A 295 38.28 16.92 -12.15
C SER A 295 38.98 15.57 -12.21
N THR A 296 40.26 15.58 -12.53
CA THR A 296 41.15 14.40 -12.58
C THR A 296 41.75 14.01 -11.23
N THR A 297 41.71 14.93 -10.25
CA THR A 297 42.26 14.72 -8.89
C THR A 297 41.21 15.02 -7.87
N ASN A 298 40.49 13.97 -7.44
CA ASN A 298 39.44 14.07 -6.45
C ASN A 298 39.84 13.20 -5.27
N LYS A 299 40.30 13.82 -4.20
CA LYS A 299 40.61 13.15 -2.95
C LYS A 299 39.67 13.62 -1.88
N LEU A 300 39.06 12.67 -1.20
CA LEU A 300 38.27 12.87 -0.01
C LEU A 300 39.05 12.30 1.19
N SER A 301 39.29 13.13 2.20
CA SER A 301 39.90 12.71 3.44
C SER A 301 38.91 12.81 4.60
N TRP A 302 39.13 12.03 5.65
CA TRP A 302 38.30 12.09 6.86
C TRP A 302 39.17 12.08 8.13
N THR A 303 38.64 12.76 9.14
CA THR A 303 39.13 12.77 10.51
C THR A 303 37.98 12.57 11.46
N ASP A 304 38.27 12.01 12.61
CA ASP A 304 37.31 11.73 13.65
C ASP A 304 37.72 12.42 14.98
N ASP A 305 36.81 13.17 15.59
CA ASP A 305 37.11 13.92 16.82
C ASP A 305 37.16 13.04 18.08
N ALA A 306 36.41 11.94 18.08
CA ALA A 306 36.31 11.00 19.21
C ALA A 306 37.36 9.87 19.19
N GLY A 307 38.13 9.75 18.10
CA GLY A 307 39.09 8.67 17.89
C GLY A 307 38.43 7.28 17.89
N VAL A 308 37.22 7.20 17.41
CA VAL A 308 36.49 5.94 17.13
C VAL A 308 36.96 5.39 15.78
N PHE A 309 36.99 6.21 14.76
CA PHE A 309 37.50 5.85 13.44
C PHE A 309 38.97 6.21 13.25
N GLU A 310 39.69 5.38 12.55
CA GLU A 310 41.01 5.72 12.02
C GLU A 310 40.87 6.81 10.94
N ASN A 311 41.71 7.84 10.97
CA ASN A 311 41.77 8.85 9.92
C ASN A 311 42.20 8.24 8.60
N GLY A 312 41.71 8.72 7.48
CA GLY A 312 42.06 8.17 6.19
C GLY A 312 41.67 9.05 5.01
N SER A 313 41.87 8.50 3.84
CA SER A 313 41.49 9.19 2.58
C SER A 313 41.22 8.18 1.48
N VAL A 314 40.43 8.61 0.49
CA VAL A 314 40.19 7.88 -0.75
C VAL A 314 40.34 8.80 -1.96
N GLU A 315 40.91 8.25 -3.02
CA GLU A 315 40.97 8.87 -4.33
C GLU A 315 39.73 8.46 -5.13
N ALA A 316 38.81 9.37 -5.34
CA ALA A 316 37.56 9.07 -6.04
C ALA A 316 37.73 8.94 -7.57
N GLY A 317 38.93 9.31 -8.09
CA GLY A 317 39.24 9.19 -9.51
C GLY A 317 38.53 10.22 -10.40
N ASN A 318 38.70 10.07 -11.70
CA ASN A 318 38.13 10.97 -12.68
C ASN A 318 36.72 10.55 -13.10
N ALA A 319 35.73 11.41 -12.93
CA ALA A 319 34.42 11.30 -13.53
C ALA A 319 34.08 12.56 -14.31
N ASN A 320 33.55 12.41 -15.52
CA ASN A 320 32.93 13.50 -16.22
C ASN A 320 31.79 14.11 -15.39
N SER A 321 31.65 15.44 -15.34
CA SER A 321 30.58 16.10 -14.56
C SER A 321 29.15 15.66 -14.90
N LYS A 322 28.99 14.96 -16.02
CA LYS A 322 27.69 14.36 -16.43
C LYS A 322 27.55 12.87 -16.12
N GLU A 323 28.63 12.23 -15.66
CA GLU A 323 28.67 10.79 -15.39
C GLU A 323 28.66 10.51 -13.88
N THR A 324 27.68 9.73 -13.43
CA THR A 324 27.64 9.27 -12.04
C THR A 324 28.54 8.04 -11.90
N LYS A 325 29.43 8.06 -10.92
CA LYS A 325 30.37 6.97 -10.59
C LYS A 325 30.31 6.62 -9.13
N THR A 326 30.91 5.48 -8.81
CA THR A 326 31.08 5.02 -7.44
C THR A 326 32.56 4.75 -7.14
N VAL A 327 32.93 4.88 -5.89
CA VAL A 327 34.22 4.44 -5.36
C VAL A 327 34.00 3.72 -4.04
N ASP A 328 34.69 2.59 -3.89
CA ASP A 328 34.65 1.77 -2.69
C ASP A 328 35.86 2.06 -1.80
N PHE A 329 35.63 2.17 -0.48
CA PHE A 329 36.66 2.30 0.54
C PHE A 329 36.13 1.75 1.87
N THR A 330 36.98 1.80 2.92
CA THR A 330 36.59 1.32 4.24
C THR A 330 36.79 2.39 5.30
N LEU A 331 35.91 2.42 6.29
CA LEU A 331 36.09 3.11 7.55
C LEU A 331 36.34 2.07 8.64
N LYS A 332 37.40 2.20 9.40
CA LYS A 332 37.74 1.27 10.46
C LYS A 332 37.48 1.89 11.82
N ALA A 333 36.52 1.34 12.54
CA ALA A 333 36.22 1.71 13.91
C ALA A 333 37.03 0.84 14.88
N THR A 334 37.85 1.47 15.73
CA THR A 334 38.70 0.79 16.72
C THR A 334 37.96 0.48 18.02
N LYS A 335 36.88 1.19 18.31
CA LYS A 335 36.02 1.06 19.50
C LYS A 335 34.58 1.43 19.17
N ALA A 336 33.65 1.01 20.01
CA ALA A 336 32.26 1.58 20.01
C ALA A 336 32.31 2.99 20.58
N GLY A 337 31.38 3.84 20.10
CA GLY A 337 31.27 5.22 20.58
C GLY A 337 30.49 6.12 19.65
N SER A 338 30.38 7.38 20.02
CA SER A 338 29.78 8.45 19.22
C SER A 338 30.80 9.57 19.04
N GLY A 339 30.70 10.31 17.95
CA GLY A 339 31.59 11.42 17.62
C GLY A 339 31.10 12.18 16.41
N VAL A 340 31.98 12.99 15.85
CA VAL A 340 31.74 13.74 14.61
C VAL A 340 32.79 13.35 13.58
N LEU A 341 32.35 12.74 12.49
CA LEU A 341 33.18 12.46 11.32
C LEU A 341 33.24 13.71 10.45
N THR A 342 34.44 14.22 10.23
CA THR A 342 34.68 15.38 9.36
C THR A 342 35.23 14.89 8.02
N LEU A 343 34.51 15.14 6.93
CA LEU A 343 34.97 14.88 5.58
C LEU A 343 35.49 16.19 4.95
N LYS A 344 36.68 16.12 4.35
CA LYS A 344 37.35 17.23 3.72
C LYS A 344 37.71 16.91 2.27
N GLY A 345 37.37 17.81 1.38
CA GLY A 345 37.85 17.75 0.00
C GLY A 345 39.19 18.41 -0.19
N ASP A 346 40.11 17.73 -0.88
CA ASP A 346 41.37 18.32 -1.34
C ASP A 346 41.16 19.02 -2.69
N ALA A 347 41.84 20.09 -2.93
CA ALA A 347 41.91 20.97 -4.14
C ALA A 347 40.67 21.04 -5.04
N LYS A 348 40.08 19.91 -5.45
CA LYS A 348 38.80 19.78 -6.17
C LYS A 348 38.15 18.50 -5.77
N ALA A 349 37.13 18.56 -4.93
CA ALA A 349 36.39 17.40 -4.48
C ALA A 349 35.22 17.04 -5.43
N PRO A 350 34.77 15.79 -5.39
CA PRO A 350 33.57 15.37 -6.11
C PRO A 350 32.34 16.04 -5.55
N GLN A 351 31.29 16.09 -6.38
CA GLN A 351 29.92 16.31 -5.93
C GLN A 351 29.45 15.05 -5.23
N LEU A 352 29.18 15.11 -3.93
CA LEU A 352 28.83 13.95 -3.12
C LEU A 352 27.34 13.75 -3.10
N ASP A 353 26.90 12.54 -3.42
CA ASP A 353 25.51 12.13 -3.34
C ASP A 353 25.27 11.35 -2.04
N MET A 354 25.61 10.08 -2.03
CA MET A 354 25.35 9.20 -0.88
C MET A 354 26.49 8.23 -0.63
N PHE A 355 26.56 7.75 0.61
CA PHE A 355 27.46 6.69 1.04
C PHE A 355 26.59 5.49 1.43
N GLU A 356 26.64 4.40 0.67
CA GLU A 356 26.06 3.12 1.06
C GLU A 356 27.06 2.39 1.97
N ILE A 357 26.62 2.05 3.18
CA ILE A 357 27.49 1.51 4.21
C ILE A 357 27.00 0.13 4.63
N THR A 358 27.90 -0.85 4.60
CA THR A 358 27.62 -2.21 5.07
C THR A 358 28.70 -2.64 6.09
N PRO A 359 28.31 -3.49 7.08
CA PRO A 359 29.28 -4.01 8.04
C PRO A 359 30.26 -4.99 7.38
N GLY A 360 31.52 -4.95 7.79
CA GLY A 360 32.52 -5.96 7.43
C GLY A 360 32.35 -7.25 8.22
N ASP A 361 33.05 -8.29 7.74
CA ASP A 361 33.01 -9.63 8.35
C ASP A 361 33.77 -9.70 9.68
N ASP A 362 34.64 -8.74 9.96
CA ASP A 362 35.42 -8.63 11.20
C ASP A 362 34.64 -8.09 12.40
N ILE A 363 33.42 -7.57 12.18
CA ILE A 363 32.50 -7.11 13.24
C ILE A 363 32.03 -8.33 14.03
N GLN A 364 32.38 -8.37 15.32
CA GLN A 364 32.02 -9.49 16.17
C GLN A 364 30.56 -9.46 16.58
N ARG A 365 29.86 -10.58 16.39
CA ARG A 365 28.46 -10.80 16.75
C ARG A 365 28.35 -12.05 17.61
N ALA A 366 27.60 -12.00 18.70
CA ALA A 366 27.33 -13.16 19.53
C ALA A 366 26.35 -14.13 18.82
N GLU A 367 26.46 -15.41 19.17
CA GLU A 367 25.49 -16.41 18.78
C GLU A 367 24.58 -16.76 19.97
N PHE A 368 23.30 -16.88 19.73
CA PHE A 368 22.30 -17.27 20.71
C PHE A 368 21.56 -18.51 20.21
N THR A 369 21.07 -19.32 21.15
CA THR A 369 20.23 -20.47 20.83
C THR A 369 18.79 -20.19 21.28
N VAL A 370 17.87 -20.31 20.34
CA VAL A 370 16.42 -20.27 20.62
C VAL A 370 15.88 -21.68 20.54
N ASN A 371 15.29 -22.18 21.63
CA ASN A 371 14.66 -23.49 21.67
C ASN A 371 13.15 -23.33 21.48
N ALA A 372 12.59 -23.98 20.48
CA ALA A 372 11.16 -23.99 20.20
C ALA A 372 10.60 -25.40 20.34
N SER A 373 9.42 -25.53 20.91
CA SER A 373 8.72 -26.80 21.03
C SER A 373 7.21 -26.58 21.08
N VAL A 374 6.46 -27.62 20.74
CA VAL A 374 5.00 -27.67 20.95
C VAL A 374 4.72 -28.45 22.24
N GLU A 375 3.85 -27.93 23.08
CA GLU A 375 3.31 -28.65 24.22
C GLU A 375 2.08 -29.43 23.80
N GLY A 376 2.15 -30.80 23.92
CA GLY A 376 1.07 -31.72 23.48
C GLY A 376 1.20 -32.17 22.02
N ASP A 377 0.16 -32.85 21.52
CA ASP A 377 0.16 -33.56 20.24
C ASP A 377 -0.67 -32.85 19.15
N GLY A 378 -1.10 -31.60 19.39
CA GLY A 378 -2.10 -30.92 18.57
C GLY A 378 -1.56 -30.10 17.38
N GLY A 379 -0.28 -30.22 17.00
CA GLY A 379 0.32 -29.46 15.91
C GLY A 379 1.83 -29.57 15.83
N THR A 380 2.43 -28.73 14.97
CA THR A 380 3.89 -28.69 14.78
C THR A 380 4.40 -27.26 14.80
N ILE A 381 5.67 -27.08 15.14
CA ILE A 381 6.43 -25.84 15.01
C ILE A 381 7.62 -26.07 14.07
N THR A 382 7.96 -25.07 13.24
CA THR A 382 9.09 -25.16 12.33
C THR A 382 9.88 -23.85 12.33
N PRO A 383 11.20 -23.84 12.59
CA PRO A 383 12.02 -25.00 13.03
C PRO A 383 11.62 -25.50 14.42
N ASP A 384 11.83 -26.79 14.69
CA ASP A 384 11.61 -27.43 16.00
C ASP A 384 12.95 -27.64 16.69
N GLY A 385 12.99 -27.53 18.02
CA GLY A 385 14.19 -27.67 18.82
C GLY A 385 15.11 -26.46 18.82
N ALA A 386 16.41 -26.72 18.89
CA ALA A 386 17.44 -25.69 19.02
C ALA A 386 17.77 -25.03 17.67
N THR A 387 17.62 -23.72 17.58
CA THR A 387 17.99 -22.90 16.42
C THR A 387 19.03 -21.86 16.84
N THR A 388 20.19 -21.85 16.19
CA THR A 388 21.22 -20.83 16.41
C THR A 388 20.85 -19.55 15.66
N VAL A 389 20.93 -18.41 16.35
CA VAL A 389 20.63 -17.07 15.82
C VAL A 389 21.77 -16.13 16.14
N THR A 390 22.33 -15.49 15.12
CA THR A 390 23.37 -14.47 15.28
C THR A 390 22.77 -13.18 15.86
N GLU A 391 23.48 -12.52 16.76
CA GLU A 391 23.10 -11.24 17.36
C GLU A 391 22.61 -10.24 16.33
N GLY A 392 21.42 -9.69 16.55
CA GLY A 392 20.78 -8.71 15.66
C GLY A 392 19.96 -9.31 14.51
N ASN A 393 19.96 -10.62 14.32
CA ASN A 393 19.11 -11.30 13.35
C ASN A 393 17.78 -11.75 13.99
N ASP A 394 16.73 -11.82 13.16
CA ASP A 394 15.43 -12.36 13.55
C ASP A 394 15.35 -13.85 13.19
N VAL A 395 14.55 -14.60 13.95
CA VAL A 395 14.14 -15.96 13.60
C VAL A 395 12.63 -16.04 13.56
N THR A 396 12.10 -16.70 12.54
CA THR A 396 10.66 -16.89 12.38
C THR A 396 10.31 -18.35 12.61
N PHE A 397 9.34 -18.59 13.49
CA PHE A 397 8.78 -19.91 13.73
C PHE A 397 7.39 -19.99 13.12
N LYS A 398 7.13 -21.04 12.33
CA LYS A 398 5.81 -21.33 11.77
C LYS A 398 5.12 -22.35 12.66
N ILE A 399 4.01 -21.97 13.27
CA ILE A 399 3.16 -22.86 14.07
C ILE A 399 2.03 -23.36 13.17
N THR A 400 1.84 -24.68 13.13
CA THR A 400 0.82 -25.32 12.29
C THR A 400 -0.02 -26.26 13.16
N PRO A 401 -1.22 -25.85 13.60
CA PRO A 401 -2.12 -26.73 14.33
C PRO A 401 -2.70 -27.81 13.41
N ASP A 402 -3.01 -28.97 13.96
CA ASP A 402 -3.73 -30.05 13.28
C ASP A 402 -5.17 -29.65 12.98
N LYS A 403 -5.84 -30.39 12.07
CA LYS A 403 -7.20 -30.05 11.58
C LYS A 403 -8.24 -29.84 12.68
N THR A 404 -8.08 -30.48 13.85
CA THR A 404 -9.03 -30.44 14.97
C THR A 404 -8.57 -29.55 16.13
N HIS A 405 -7.39 -28.92 15.99
CA HIS A 405 -6.77 -28.10 17.02
C HIS A 405 -6.61 -26.64 16.57
N LYS A 406 -6.40 -25.77 17.53
CA LYS A 406 -6.03 -24.38 17.35
C LYS A 406 -4.90 -24.02 18.29
N VAL A 407 -4.12 -23.01 17.96
CA VAL A 407 -3.16 -22.44 18.89
C VAL A 407 -3.92 -21.89 20.09
N ALA A 408 -3.60 -22.38 21.28
CA ALA A 408 -4.20 -21.92 22.53
C ALA A 408 -3.46 -20.71 23.09
N ASP A 409 -2.13 -20.75 23.03
CA ASP A 409 -1.26 -19.69 23.51
C ASP A 409 0.15 -19.86 22.87
N VAL A 410 0.92 -18.78 22.85
CA VAL A 410 2.35 -18.78 22.49
C VAL A 410 3.10 -18.17 23.67
N LEU A 411 4.06 -18.96 24.21
CA LEU A 411 4.87 -18.52 25.34
C LEU A 411 6.31 -18.21 24.88
N VAL A 412 6.84 -17.06 25.27
CA VAL A 412 8.25 -16.71 25.11
C VAL A 412 8.87 -16.51 26.49
N ASN A 413 9.87 -17.36 26.83
CA ASN A 413 10.46 -17.39 28.18
C ASN A 413 9.44 -17.59 29.32
N GLY A 414 8.33 -18.30 29.03
CA GLY A 414 7.25 -18.56 29.97
C GLY A 414 6.19 -17.45 30.06
N GLU A 415 6.31 -16.39 29.30
CA GLU A 415 5.32 -15.31 29.24
C GLU A 415 4.48 -15.42 27.97
N SER A 416 3.16 -15.23 28.10
CA SER A 416 2.22 -15.26 26.98
C SER A 416 2.43 -14.05 26.06
N VAL A 417 2.50 -14.31 24.74
CA VAL A 417 2.63 -13.29 23.70
C VAL A 417 1.50 -13.34 22.66
N GLY A 418 0.48 -14.23 22.83
CA GLY A 418 -0.70 -14.28 21.96
C GLY A 418 -1.28 -15.66 21.73
#